data_204ba7062b4ef82a262b8a6c7bc9b490
#
_entry.id   204ba7062b4ef82a262b8a6c7bc9b490
#
_cell.length_a   1.000
_cell.length_b   1.000
_cell.length_c   1.000
_cell.angle_alpha   90.00
_cell.angle_beta   90.00
_cell.angle_gamma   90.00
#
_symmetry.space_group_name_H-M   'P 1'
#
loop_
_entity.id
_entity.type
_entity.pdbx_description
1 polymer ?
#
loop_
_entity_poly.entity_id
_entity_poly.type
_entity_poly.pdbx_seq_one_letter_code
_entity_poly.pdbx_strand_id
1 'polypeptide(L)'
;GIGTAARMGLIVLEADETLEPEFTLLNQRQDISIYHNRIKMATQITPQTLAAMEAELPLAAGMFPDCGMDVIGYGCTSAATVIGPARVKSAIQKTQSQAKVTEPLSALIAACNTLGLKKIGFLTPYVPAVSKLMIQRLEEAGISITGFASFEESDDRVVARISPNAILNGIKAVAAAGPCDGVIAACTNLRVVQIAKQAEAEIAMPVLSSNLALAWHMMHLVGIDPKAPEFGTLMAGSSRGAHPYTV
;
A
#
# COMPACT_ATOMS: atom_id res chain seq x y z
N GLY A 1 -16.17 9.11 -22.38
CA GLY A 1 -15.71 7.78 -21.93
C GLY A 1 -15.95 7.62 -20.44
N ILE A 2 -15.69 6.44 -19.92
CA ILE A 2 -15.67 6.15 -18.47
C ILE A 2 -14.33 6.62 -17.87
N GLY A 3 -14.27 6.82 -16.55
CA GLY A 3 -13.07 7.30 -15.87
C GLY A 3 -12.72 8.74 -16.25
N THR A 4 -13.71 9.63 -16.18
CA THR A 4 -13.53 11.03 -16.59
C THR A 4 -12.62 11.83 -15.67
N ALA A 5 -12.50 11.45 -14.39
CA ALA A 5 -11.58 12.06 -13.45
C ALA A 5 -10.21 11.36 -13.46
N ALA A 6 -10.19 10.04 -13.56
CA ALA A 6 -8.95 9.27 -13.69
C ALA A 6 -9.20 7.85 -14.20
N ARG A 7 -8.22 7.32 -14.93
CA ARG A 7 -8.10 5.92 -15.33
C ARG A 7 -6.88 5.34 -14.63
N MET A 8 -7.11 4.42 -13.75
CA MET A 8 -6.09 3.81 -12.92
C MET A 8 -5.87 2.36 -13.33
N GLY A 9 -4.61 1.95 -13.46
CA GLY A 9 -4.21 0.56 -13.65
C GLY A 9 -3.73 -0.03 -12.34
N LEU A 10 -4.11 -1.27 -12.05
CA LEU A 10 -3.65 -1.98 -10.87
C LEU A 10 -3.10 -3.34 -11.28
N ILE A 11 -1.80 -3.55 -11.06
CA ILE A 11 -1.15 -4.84 -11.30
C ILE A 11 -1.18 -5.63 -10.00
N VAL A 12 -1.87 -6.77 -10.02
CA VAL A 12 -2.18 -7.60 -8.85
C VAL A 12 -1.46 -8.93 -8.95
N LEU A 13 -1.06 -9.55 -7.84
CA LEU A 13 -0.51 -10.90 -7.84
C LEU A 13 -1.60 -11.94 -8.03
N GLU A 14 -1.29 -13.06 -8.71
CA GLU A 14 -2.27 -14.13 -8.92
C GLU A 14 -2.84 -14.71 -7.62
N ALA A 15 -2.06 -14.74 -6.56
CA ALA A 15 -2.46 -15.27 -5.26
C ALA A 15 -3.13 -14.24 -4.33
N ASP A 16 -3.14 -12.94 -4.71
CA ASP A 16 -3.76 -11.91 -3.87
C ASP A 16 -5.29 -12.01 -3.92
N GLU A 17 -5.90 -12.17 -2.76
CA GLU A 17 -7.36 -12.27 -2.61
C GLU A 17 -7.97 -11.01 -1.97
N THR A 18 -7.13 -10.06 -1.54
CA THR A 18 -7.53 -8.95 -0.66
C THR A 18 -7.50 -7.59 -1.37
N LEU A 19 -6.49 -7.35 -2.20
CA LEU A 19 -6.25 -6.03 -2.79
C LEU A 19 -7.44 -5.51 -3.61
N GLU A 20 -7.96 -6.30 -4.54
CA GLU A 20 -9.06 -5.86 -5.42
C GLU A 20 -10.37 -5.61 -4.64
N PRO A 21 -10.83 -6.50 -3.72
CA PRO A 21 -11.97 -6.20 -2.88
C PRO A 21 -11.80 -4.94 -2.03
N GLU A 22 -10.62 -4.72 -1.45
CA GLU A 22 -10.35 -3.51 -0.67
C GLU A 22 -10.31 -2.25 -1.55
N PHE A 23 -9.75 -2.31 -2.76
CA PHE A 23 -9.82 -1.20 -3.71
C PHE A 23 -11.24 -0.87 -4.14
N THR A 24 -12.10 -1.88 -4.29
CA THR A 24 -13.53 -1.68 -4.57
C THR A 24 -14.22 -0.92 -3.43
N LEU A 25 -13.88 -1.21 -2.17
CA LEU A 25 -14.38 -0.47 -1.02
C LEU A 25 -13.87 0.97 -1.00
N LEU A 26 -12.59 1.18 -1.28
CA LEU A 26 -11.93 2.49 -1.20
C LEU A 26 -12.30 3.42 -2.37
N ASN A 27 -12.67 2.88 -3.53
CA ASN A 27 -13.08 3.66 -4.68
C ASN A 27 -14.60 3.58 -4.92
N GLN A 28 -15.37 4.45 -4.27
CA GLN A 28 -16.82 4.58 -4.48
C GLN A 28 -17.18 5.64 -5.54
N ARG A 29 -16.19 6.25 -6.19
CA ARG A 29 -16.39 7.30 -7.19
C ARG A 29 -16.73 6.70 -8.55
N GLN A 30 -17.79 7.21 -9.19
CA GLN A 30 -18.24 6.79 -10.51
C GLN A 30 -17.37 7.37 -11.65
N ASP A 31 -16.63 8.42 -11.39
CA ASP A 31 -15.77 9.13 -12.35
C ASP A 31 -14.32 8.62 -12.35
N ILE A 32 -13.99 7.64 -11.53
CA ILE A 32 -12.72 6.91 -11.54
C ILE A 32 -12.95 5.49 -12.07
N SER A 33 -12.16 5.09 -13.08
CA SER A 33 -12.13 3.71 -13.55
C SER A 33 -10.85 3.03 -13.10
N ILE A 34 -10.97 1.82 -12.53
CA ILE A 34 -9.83 0.99 -12.15
C ILE A 34 -9.83 -0.25 -13.04
N TYR A 35 -8.72 -0.45 -13.75
CA TYR A 35 -8.46 -1.63 -14.57
C TYR A 35 -7.45 -2.52 -13.85
N HIS A 36 -7.68 -3.82 -13.86
CA HIS A 36 -6.86 -4.79 -13.17
C HIS A 36 -6.17 -5.72 -14.15
N ASN A 37 -4.94 -6.08 -13.84
CA ASN A 37 -4.20 -7.14 -14.52
C ASN A 37 -3.40 -7.94 -13.50
N ARG A 38 -3.24 -9.24 -13.74
CA ARG A 38 -2.56 -10.12 -12.80
C ARG A 38 -1.24 -10.60 -13.37
N ILE A 39 -0.26 -10.79 -12.47
CA ILE A 39 1.01 -11.40 -12.79
C ILE A 39 1.22 -12.67 -11.96
N LYS A 40 2.01 -13.58 -12.53
CA LYS A 40 2.45 -14.79 -11.84
C LYS A 40 3.35 -14.45 -10.66
N MET A 41 3.30 -15.28 -9.63
CA MET A 41 4.25 -15.26 -8.53
C MET A 41 4.65 -16.67 -8.13
N ALA A 42 5.83 -16.80 -7.52
CA ALA A 42 6.23 -18.07 -6.90
C ALA A 42 5.43 -18.31 -5.61
N THR A 43 5.24 -19.60 -5.29
CA THR A 43 4.50 -20.00 -4.08
C THR A 43 5.17 -19.51 -2.80
N GLN A 44 6.52 -19.43 -2.80
CA GLN A 44 7.27 -18.98 -1.63
C GLN A 44 7.77 -17.55 -1.80
N ILE A 45 7.62 -16.77 -0.75
CA ILE A 45 8.04 -15.36 -0.67
C ILE A 45 9.50 -15.32 -0.20
N THR A 46 10.43 -15.18 -1.16
CA THR A 46 11.86 -14.98 -0.91
C THR A 46 12.37 -13.75 -1.67
N PRO A 47 13.50 -13.14 -1.29
CA PRO A 47 14.07 -12.04 -2.06
C PRO A 47 14.30 -12.37 -3.54
N GLN A 48 14.71 -13.61 -3.86
CA GLN A 48 14.97 -14.05 -5.23
C GLN A 48 13.67 -14.16 -6.05
N THR A 49 12.63 -14.78 -5.47
CA THR A 49 11.33 -14.94 -6.16
C THR A 49 10.63 -13.59 -6.34
N LEU A 50 10.78 -12.67 -5.38
CA LEU A 50 10.24 -11.32 -5.47
C LEU A 50 10.97 -10.50 -6.57
N ALA A 51 12.29 -10.58 -6.64
CA ALA A 51 13.07 -9.90 -7.68
C ALA A 51 12.70 -10.36 -9.10
N ALA A 52 12.42 -11.66 -9.29
CA ALA A 52 12.05 -12.23 -10.57
C ALA A 52 10.73 -11.67 -11.14
N MET A 53 9.85 -11.12 -10.29
CA MET A 53 8.57 -10.56 -10.71
C MET A 53 8.70 -9.28 -11.55
N GLU A 54 9.85 -8.60 -11.51
CA GLU A 54 10.10 -7.41 -12.34
C GLU A 54 9.89 -7.68 -13.83
N ALA A 55 10.30 -8.86 -14.31
CA ALA A 55 10.21 -9.25 -15.73
C ALA A 55 8.76 -9.32 -16.24
N GLU A 56 7.78 -9.55 -15.37
CA GLU A 56 6.36 -9.64 -15.70
C GLU A 56 5.70 -8.25 -15.87
N LEU A 57 6.28 -7.20 -15.29
CA LEU A 57 5.64 -5.89 -15.21
C LEU A 57 5.39 -5.22 -16.58
N PRO A 58 6.33 -5.27 -17.56
CA PRO A 58 6.08 -4.65 -18.86
C PRO A 58 4.91 -5.29 -19.62
N LEU A 59 4.79 -6.61 -19.58
CA LEU A 59 3.70 -7.34 -20.21
C LEU A 59 2.37 -7.02 -19.54
N ALA A 60 2.31 -7.09 -18.23
CA ALA A 60 1.10 -6.77 -17.47
C ALA A 60 0.63 -5.34 -17.72
N ALA A 61 1.54 -4.37 -17.70
CA ALA A 61 1.21 -2.97 -17.99
C ALA A 61 0.74 -2.76 -19.44
N GLY A 62 1.32 -3.49 -20.39
CA GLY A 62 0.95 -3.43 -21.83
C GLY A 62 -0.43 -3.99 -22.13
N MET A 63 -1.05 -4.73 -21.23
CA MET A 63 -2.39 -5.30 -21.40
C MET A 63 -3.52 -4.40 -20.88
N PHE A 64 -3.22 -3.24 -20.30
CA PHE A 64 -4.25 -2.25 -20.00
C PHE A 64 -4.85 -1.67 -21.30
N PRO A 65 -6.12 -1.19 -21.27
CA PRO A 65 -6.76 -0.61 -22.43
C PRO A 65 -5.94 0.54 -23.07
N ASP A 66 -5.97 0.65 -24.39
CA ASP A 66 -5.25 1.68 -25.18
C ASP A 66 -5.71 3.12 -24.89
N CYS A 67 -6.76 3.31 -24.09
CA CYS A 67 -7.17 4.64 -23.66
C CYS A 67 -6.13 5.37 -22.80
N GLY A 68 -5.05 4.67 -22.41
CA GLY A 68 -4.00 5.17 -21.54
C GLY A 68 -4.39 5.19 -20.06
N MET A 69 -3.43 4.94 -19.19
CA MET A 69 -3.61 5.04 -17.74
C MET A 69 -3.00 6.34 -17.24
N ASP A 70 -3.70 7.04 -16.37
CA ASP A 70 -3.19 8.24 -15.69
C ASP A 70 -2.20 7.87 -14.59
N VAL A 71 -2.46 6.76 -13.91
CA VAL A 71 -1.58 6.17 -12.89
C VAL A 71 -1.67 4.65 -12.86
N ILE A 72 -0.55 3.99 -12.61
CA ILE A 72 -0.50 2.54 -12.41
C ILE A 72 0.11 2.24 -11.04
N GLY A 73 -0.60 1.44 -10.26
CA GLY A 73 -0.14 0.88 -9.00
C GLY A 73 0.36 -0.55 -9.19
N TYR A 74 1.55 -0.84 -8.68
CA TYR A 74 2.04 -2.21 -8.54
C TYR A 74 1.67 -2.77 -7.17
N GLY A 75 0.73 -3.67 -7.12
CA GLY A 75 0.12 -4.20 -5.90
C GLY A 75 0.91 -5.31 -5.22
N CYS A 76 2.18 -5.08 -4.92
CA CYS A 76 2.99 -5.98 -4.12
C CYS A 76 4.01 -5.21 -3.27
N THR A 77 3.83 -5.21 -1.95
CA THR A 77 4.70 -4.48 -1.03
C THR A 77 6.11 -5.07 -0.98
N SER A 78 6.21 -6.37 -0.80
CA SER A 78 7.50 -7.06 -0.66
C SER A 78 8.31 -7.06 -1.97
N ALA A 79 7.69 -7.35 -3.11
CA ALA A 79 8.39 -7.33 -4.39
C ALA A 79 8.83 -5.92 -4.78
N ALA A 80 8.01 -4.91 -4.56
CA ALA A 80 8.38 -3.51 -4.80
C ALA A 80 9.57 -3.08 -3.94
N THR A 81 9.63 -3.54 -2.70
CA THR A 81 10.78 -3.29 -1.81
C THR A 81 12.07 -3.90 -2.35
N VAL A 82 12.03 -5.14 -2.81
CA VAL A 82 13.19 -5.86 -3.35
C VAL A 82 13.63 -5.29 -4.69
N ILE A 83 12.70 -5.07 -5.61
CA ILE A 83 12.97 -4.54 -6.96
C ILE A 83 13.44 -3.08 -6.86
N GLY A 84 12.80 -2.30 -6.02
CA GLY A 84 13.00 -0.86 -5.87
C GLY A 84 12.11 -0.02 -6.78
N PRO A 85 11.71 1.18 -6.31
CA PRO A 85 10.69 2.00 -6.98
C PRO A 85 11.12 2.47 -8.37
N ALA A 86 12.39 2.79 -8.59
CA ALA A 86 12.90 3.24 -9.88
C ALA A 86 12.80 2.14 -10.95
N ARG A 87 13.12 0.89 -10.60
CA ARG A 87 13.03 -0.25 -11.51
C ARG A 87 11.59 -0.65 -11.79
N VAL A 88 10.71 -0.63 -10.77
CA VAL A 88 9.27 -0.83 -10.96
C VAL A 88 8.71 0.19 -11.96
N LYS A 89 9.00 1.47 -11.74
CA LYS A 89 8.58 2.55 -12.66
C LYS A 89 9.12 2.32 -14.07
N SER A 90 10.40 2.07 -14.21
CA SER A 90 11.05 1.85 -15.51
C SER A 90 10.44 0.65 -16.25
N ALA A 91 10.16 -0.45 -15.56
CA ALA A 91 9.56 -1.64 -16.15
C ALA A 91 8.15 -1.37 -16.68
N ILE A 92 7.29 -0.72 -15.89
CA ILE A 92 5.92 -0.38 -16.26
C ILE A 92 5.89 0.63 -17.42
N GLN A 93 6.75 1.64 -17.37
CA GLN A 93 6.81 2.69 -18.38
C GLN A 93 7.38 2.24 -19.74
N LYS A 94 7.91 1.02 -19.88
CA LYS A 94 8.25 0.44 -21.18
C LYS A 94 7.05 0.35 -22.13
N THR A 95 5.86 0.14 -21.57
CA THR A 95 4.60 -0.02 -22.34
C THR A 95 3.57 1.07 -22.04
N GLN A 96 3.65 1.70 -20.87
CA GLN A 96 2.75 2.79 -20.43
C GLN A 96 3.57 4.04 -20.08
N SER A 97 4.24 4.60 -21.10
CA SER A 97 5.27 5.65 -20.92
C SER A 97 4.78 6.94 -20.25
N GLN A 98 3.48 7.26 -20.37
CA GLN A 98 2.89 8.47 -19.80
C GLN A 98 2.27 8.27 -18.42
N ALA A 99 2.07 7.03 -18.01
CA ALA A 99 1.46 6.74 -16.72
C ALA A 99 2.39 7.15 -15.57
N LYS A 100 1.82 7.78 -14.54
CA LYS A 100 2.46 7.88 -13.24
C LYS A 100 2.50 6.49 -12.63
N VAL A 101 3.54 6.17 -11.86
CA VAL A 101 3.71 4.83 -11.27
C VAL A 101 3.95 4.95 -9.79
N THR A 102 3.30 4.11 -9.03
CA THR A 102 3.54 3.95 -7.60
C THR A 102 3.44 2.50 -7.17
N GLU A 103 3.85 2.22 -5.95
CA GLU A 103 3.78 0.92 -5.29
C GLU A 103 3.63 1.12 -3.77
N PRO A 104 3.28 0.07 -3.00
CA PRO A 104 2.86 0.25 -1.62
C PRO A 104 3.91 0.88 -0.70
N LEU A 105 5.19 0.57 -0.88
CA LEU A 105 6.22 1.11 0.03
C LEU A 105 6.43 2.61 -0.18
N SER A 106 6.55 3.07 -1.43
CA SER A 106 6.60 4.50 -1.75
C SER A 106 5.33 5.22 -1.31
N ALA A 107 4.18 4.58 -1.46
CA ALA A 107 2.90 5.11 -1.00
C ALA A 107 2.85 5.25 0.54
N LEU A 108 3.33 4.25 1.28
CA LEU A 108 3.44 4.31 2.74
C LEU A 108 4.36 5.43 3.21
N ILE A 109 5.52 5.60 2.56
CA ILE A 109 6.45 6.70 2.86
C ILE A 109 5.79 8.06 2.60
N ALA A 110 5.12 8.21 1.46
CA ALA A 110 4.38 9.43 1.13
C ALA A 110 3.26 9.73 2.13
N ALA A 111 2.52 8.70 2.55
CA ALA A 111 1.46 8.81 3.55
C ALA A 111 2.01 9.24 4.92
N CYS A 112 3.11 8.62 5.38
CA CYS A 112 3.77 9.02 6.62
C CYS A 112 4.22 10.48 6.56
N ASN A 113 4.83 10.92 5.46
CA ASN A 113 5.24 12.31 5.30
C ASN A 113 4.05 13.29 5.34
N THR A 114 2.95 12.94 4.68
CA THR A 114 1.72 13.75 4.65
C THR A 114 1.09 13.88 6.03
N LEU A 115 1.09 12.81 6.82
CA LEU A 115 0.53 12.80 8.17
C LEU A 115 1.55 13.20 9.27
N GLY A 116 2.80 13.48 8.91
CA GLY A 116 3.84 13.86 9.87
C GLY A 116 4.33 12.71 10.76
N LEU A 117 4.14 11.45 10.34
CA LEU A 117 4.53 10.28 11.11
C LEU A 117 6.02 10.01 10.95
N LYS A 118 6.76 9.95 12.05
CA LYS A 118 8.21 9.73 12.09
C LYS A 118 8.62 8.49 12.87
N LYS A 119 7.78 8.05 13.78
CA LYS A 119 8.00 6.85 14.62
C LYS A 119 6.84 5.91 14.43
N ILE A 120 7.09 4.69 14.00
CA ILE A 120 6.08 3.76 13.55
C ILE A 120 6.15 2.43 14.29
N GLY A 121 4.99 1.94 14.77
CA GLY A 121 4.77 0.53 15.03
C GLY A 121 4.58 -0.19 13.70
N PHE A 122 5.33 -1.26 13.44
CA PHE A 122 5.36 -1.93 12.15
C PHE A 122 4.97 -3.40 12.26
N LEU A 123 3.87 -3.76 11.60
CA LEU A 123 3.34 -5.13 11.54
C LEU A 123 3.47 -5.65 10.11
N THR A 124 4.03 -6.84 9.94
CA THR A 124 4.11 -7.54 8.65
C THR A 124 3.64 -8.99 8.78
N PRO A 125 3.25 -9.66 7.70
CA PRO A 125 3.09 -11.11 7.70
C PRO A 125 4.40 -11.84 7.38
N TYR A 126 5.43 -11.17 6.87
CA TYR A 126 6.58 -11.76 6.19
C TYR A 126 7.62 -12.37 7.13
N VAL A 127 8.40 -13.30 6.58
CA VAL A 127 9.60 -13.82 7.22
C VAL A 127 10.64 -12.71 7.46
N PRO A 128 11.55 -12.85 8.44
CA PRO A 128 12.47 -11.79 8.86
C PRO A 128 13.29 -11.15 7.74
N ALA A 129 13.77 -11.96 6.78
CA ALA A 129 14.61 -11.46 5.67
C ALA A 129 13.88 -10.41 4.80
N VAL A 130 12.57 -10.58 4.56
CA VAL A 130 11.75 -9.64 3.78
C VAL A 130 11.41 -8.41 4.61
N SER A 131 10.99 -8.62 5.86
CA SER A 131 10.65 -7.51 6.78
C SER A 131 11.84 -6.57 7.02
N LYS A 132 13.05 -7.12 7.13
CA LYS A 132 14.28 -6.34 7.33
C LYS A 132 14.53 -5.35 6.19
N LEU A 133 14.32 -5.77 4.93
CA LEU A 133 14.49 -4.88 3.78
C LEU A 133 13.48 -3.73 3.79
N MET A 134 12.25 -4.00 4.20
CA MET A 134 11.21 -2.97 4.32
C MET A 134 11.55 -1.97 5.41
N ILE A 135 11.97 -2.45 6.59
CA ILE A 135 12.41 -1.60 7.70
C ILE A 135 13.55 -0.70 7.25
N GLN A 136 14.57 -1.26 6.60
CA GLN A 136 15.70 -0.49 6.08
C GLN A 136 15.23 0.64 5.15
N ARG A 137 14.32 0.38 4.22
CA ARG A 137 13.78 1.39 3.31
C ARG A 137 13.00 2.49 4.02
N LEU A 138 12.23 2.14 5.05
CA LEU A 138 11.51 3.12 5.87
C LEU A 138 12.50 4.00 6.66
N GLU A 139 13.52 3.41 7.26
CA GLU A 139 14.55 4.13 8.01
C GLU A 139 15.39 5.06 7.12
N GLU A 140 15.76 4.62 5.91
CA GLU A 140 16.41 5.46 4.90
C GLU A 140 15.55 6.67 4.50
N ALA A 141 14.22 6.54 4.58
CA ALA A 141 13.28 7.63 4.36
C ALA A 141 13.01 8.50 5.61
N GLY A 142 13.74 8.26 6.71
CA GLY A 142 13.61 9.02 7.95
C GLY A 142 12.44 8.59 8.84
N ILE A 143 11.92 7.37 8.66
CA ILE A 143 10.83 6.80 9.45
C ILE A 143 11.41 5.72 10.36
N SER A 144 11.44 5.97 11.67
CA SER A 144 11.99 5.05 12.67
C SER A 144 10.96 3.99 13.07
N ILE A 145 11.39 2.74 13.18
CA ILE A 145 10.55 1.65 13.66
C ILE A 145 10.77 1.47 15.17
N THR A 146 9.74 1.74 15.95
CA THR A 146 9.79 1.72 17.43
C THR A 146 9.11 0.50 18.05
N GLY A 147 8.33 -0.22 17.27
CA GLY A 147 7.73 -1.51 17.62
C GLY A 147 7.63 -2.35 16.36
N PHE A 148 7.93 -3.64 16.46
CA PHE A 148 7.88 -4.56 15.32
C PHE A 148 7.28 -5.90 15.74
N ALA A 149 6.39 -6.42 14.89
CA ALA A 149 5.90 -7.79 14.96
C ALA A 149 5.64 -8.35 13.57
N SER A 150 5.71 -9.65 13.43
CA SER A 150 5.40 -10.36 12.20
C SER A 150 4.65 -11.66 12.49
N PHE A 151 3.80 -12.08 11.54
CA PHE A 151 3.20 -13.40 11.55
C PHE A 151 4.14 -14.49 11.03
N GLU A 152 5.30 -14.11 10.47
CA GLU A 152 6.36 -14.99 9.95
C GLU A 152 5.86 -16.02 8.92
N GLU A 153 4.92 -15.59 8.06
CA GLU A 153 4.31 -16.45 7.05
C GLU A 153 5.04 -16.34 5.70
N SER A 154 5.34 -17.46 5.09
CA SER A 154 6.03 -17.55 3.80
C SER A 154 5.11 -17.84 2.61
N ASP A 155 3.86 -18.24 2.85
CA ASP A 155 2.84 -18.50 1.82
C ASP A 155 1.79 -17.37 1.79
N ASP A 156 1.76 -16.63 0.70
CA ASP A 156 0.83 -15.50 0.53
C ASP A 156 -0.65 -15.90 0.63
N ARG A 157 -0.99 -17.13 0.26
CA ARG A 157 -2.35 -17.66 0.39
C ARG A 157 -2.76 -17.86 1.86
N VAL A 158 -1.79 -18.17 2.73
CA VAL A 158 -2.01 -18.25 4.17
C VAL A 158 -2.15 -16.86 4.77
N VAL A 159 -1.38 -15.88 4.28
CA VAL A 159 -1.53 -14.47 4.68
C VAL A 159 -2.98 -13.99 4.50
N ALA A 160 -3.63 -14.32 3.39
CA ALA A 160 -5.02 -13.96 3.14
C ALA A 160 -6.02 -14.55 4.18
N ARG A 161 -5.61 -15.57 4.91
CA ARG A 161 -6.43 -16.24 5.96
C ARG A 161 -6.23 -15.66 7.36
N ILE A 162 -5.24 -14.80 7.55
CA ILE A 162 -5.05 -14.12 8.84
C ILE A 162 -6.32 -13.31 9.15
N SER A 163 -6.90 -13.57 10.32
CA SER A 163 -8.18 -12.95 10.68
C SER A 163 -8.03 -11.45 10.97
N PRO A 164 -9.06 -10.63 10.71
CA PRO A 164 -9.06 -9.22 11.09
C PRO A 164 -8.78 -9.00 12.58
N ASN A 165 -9.26 -9.88 13.47
CA ASN A 165 -8.97 -9.79 14.91
C ASN A 165 -7.49 -10.04 15.21
N ALA A 166 -6.84 -11.00 14.54
CA ALA A 166 -5.41 -11.22 14.71
C ALA A 166 -4.60 -10.01 14.24
N ILE A 167 -4.99 -9.41 13.11
CA ILE A 167 -4.36 -8.19 12.59
C ILE A 167 -4.55 -7.03 13.57
N LEU A 168 -5.77 -6.81 14.09
CA LEU A 168 -6.06 -5.77 15.09
C LEU A 168 -5.21 -5.94 16.35
N ASN A 169 -5.09 -7.17 16.85
CA ASN A 169 -4.22 -7.47 18.01
C ASN A 169 -2.74 -7.20 17.71
N GLY A 170 -2.28 -7.54 16.52
CA GLY A 170 -0.92 -7.21 16.06
C GLY A 170 -0.68 -5.70 15.99
N ILE A 171 -1.62 -4.93 15.47
CA ILE A 171 -1.57 -3.45 15.44
C ILE A 171 -1.44 -2.89 16.86
N LYS A 172 -2.26 -3.37 17.78
CA LYS A 172 -2.22 -2.94 19.21
C LYS A 172 -0.89 -3.31 19.87
N ALA A 173 -0.36 -4.50 19.59
CA ALA A 173 0.91 -4.96 20.14
C ALA A 173 2.08 -4.07 19.68
N VAL A 174 2.18 -3.75 18.40
CA VAL A 174 3.27 -2.89 17.89
C VAL A 174 3.10 -1.43 18.32
N ALA A 175 1.87 -0.96 18.51
CA ALA A 175 1.60 0.37 19.05
C ALA A 175 2.05 0.51 20.51
N ALA A 176 1.93 -0.57 21.28
CA ALA A 176 2.31 -0.60 22.70
C ALA A 176 3.81 -0.88 22.93
N ALA A 177 4.54 -1.35 21.91
CA ALA A 177 5.92 -1.80 22.07
C ALA A 177 6.93 -0.65 22.25
N GLY A 178 6.56 0.57 21.87
CA GLY A 178 7.39 1.77 22.04
C GLY A 178 6.64 3.04 21.64
N PRO A 179 7.20 4.22 21.93
CA PRO A 179 6.56 5.48 21.55
C PRO A 179 6.49 5.59 20.03
N CYS A 180 5.30 5.71 19.46
CA CYS A 180 5.07 5.86 18.02
C CYS A 180 4.00 6.90 17.71
N ASP A 181 4.02 7.40 16.47
CA ASP A 181 3.09 8.40 15.95
C ASP A 181 1.94 7.75 15.17
N GLY A 182 2.09 6.50 14.79
CA GLY A 182 1.15 5.71 14.03
C GLY A 182 1.63 4.28 13.81
N VAL A 183 0.80 3.47 13.16
CA VAL A 183 1.09 2.07 12.88
C VAL A 183 0.97 1.81 11.38
N ILE A 184 1.89 1.02 10.84
CA ILE A 184 1.80 0.44 9.49
C ILE A 184 1.57 -1.07 9.61
N ALA A 185 0.51 -1.57 8.98
CA ALA A 185 0.29 -2.99 8.72
C ALA A 185 0.52 -3.26 7.23
N ALA A 186 1.70 -3.79 6.89
CA ALA A 186 2.20 -3.88 5.52
C ALA A 186 1.97 -5.27 4.94
N CYS A 187 1.18 -5.38 3.94
CA CYS A 187 1.01 -6.40 2.91
C CYS A 187 -0.32 -6.16 2.19
N THR A 188 -0.33 -6.30 0.87
CA THR A 188 -1.57 -6.13 0.06
C THR A 188 -2.59 -7.23 0.33
N ASN A 189 -2.17 -8.37 0.85
CA ASN A 189 -3.05 -9.50 1.17
C ASN A 189 -3.52 -9.55 2.64
N LEU A 190 -3.14 -8.58 3.49
CA LEU A 190 -3.70 -8.37 4.82
C LEU A 190 -5.00 -7.55 4.75
N ARG A 191 -6.06 -8.04 5.39
CA ARG A 191 -7.38 -7.39 5.43
C ARG A 191 -7.45 -6.29 6.48
N VAL A 192 -6.97 -5.09 6.14
CA VAL A 192 -6.84 -3.97 7.08
C VAL A 192 -7.91 -2.90 6.87
N VAL A 193 -8.35 -2.65 5.63
CA VAL A 193 -9.22 -1.52 5.30
C VAL A 193 -10.49 -1.49 6.17
N GLN A 194 -11.13 -2.62 6.37
CA GLN A 194 -12.38 -2.71 7.15
C GLN A 194 -12.20 -2.46 8.64
N ILE A 195 -10.99 -2.67 9.17
CA ILE A 195 -10.69 -2.50 10.61
C ILE A 195 -9.87 -1.24 10.91
N ALA A 196 -9.42 -0.51 9.89
CA ALA A 196 -8.50 0.61 10.06
C ALA A 196 -9.06 1.68 11.00
N LYS A 197 -10.30 2.10 10.80
CA LYS A 197 -10.95 3.11 11.66
C LYS A 197 -11.15 2.62 13.09
N GLN A 198 -11.52 1.35 13.27
CA GLN A 198 -11.61 0.74 14.61
C GLN A 198 -10.24 0.71 15.28
N ALA A 199 -9.21 0.28 14.55
CA ALA A 199 -7.85 0.22 15.06
C ALA A 199 -7.36 1.61 15.49
N GLU A 200 -7.58 2.65 14.68
CA GLU A 200 -7.25 4.03 15.03
C GLU A 200 -7.95 4.49 16.31
N ALA A 201 -9.23 4.15 16.49
CA ALA A 201 -9.97 4.48 17.69
C ALA A 201 -9.42 3.78 18.93
N GLU A 202 -8.98 2.52 18.80
CA GLU A 202 -8.46 1.74 19.93
C GLU A 202 -7.05 2.15 20.36
N ILE A 203 -6.19 2.59 19.40
CA ILE A 203 -4.81 2.98 19.72
C ILE A 203 -4.61 4.50 19.76
N ALA A 204 -5.64 5.30 19.42
CA ALA A 204 -5.65 6.76 19.38
C ALA A 204 -4.54 7.35 18.48
N MET A 205 -4.24 6.72 17.34
CA MET A 205 -3.28 7.21 16.36
C MET A 205 -3.57 6.63 14.95
N PRO A 206 -3.03 7.26 13.87
CA PRO A 206 -3.26 6.77 12.51
C PRO A 206 -2.79 5.34 12.27
N VAL A 207 -3.57 4.59 11.50
CA VAL A 207 -3.24 3.25 11.01
C VAL A 207 -3.18 3.26 9.50
N LEU A 208 -2.02 2.91 8.96
CA LEU A 208 -1.77 2.77 7.55
C LEU A 208 -1.70 1.29 7.16
N SER A 209 -2.17 0.98 5.97
CA SER A 209 -1.91 -0.33 5.34
C SER A 209 -1.35 -0.14 3.95
N SER A 210 -0.79 -1.21 3.38
CA SER A 210 -0.35 -1.21 1.99
C SER A 210 -1.46 -0.78 1.04
N ASN A 211 -2.67 -1.29 1.21
CA ASN A 211 -3.81 -1.02 0.33
C ASN A 211 -4.38 0.39 0.52
N LEU A 212 -4.52 0.85 1.77
CA LEU A 212 -4.91 2.24 2.07
C LEU A 212 -3.94 3.24 1.46
N ALA A 213 -2.65 3.04 1.68
CA ALA A 213 -1.61 3.92 1.18
C ALA A 213 -1.54 3.91 -0.35
N LEU A 214 -1.61 2.72 -0.97
CA LEU A 214 -1.55 2.60 -2.43
C LEU A 214 -2.75 3.30 -3.10
N ALA A 215 -3.96 3.04 -2.62
CA ALA A 215 -5.17 3.69 -3.16
C ALA A 215 -5.11 5.20 -2.98
N TRP A 216 -4.77 5.67 -1.78
CA TRP A 216 -4.60 7.10 -1.50
C TRP A 216 -3.54 7.75 -2.40
N HIS A 217 -2.38 7.10 -2.55
CA HIS A 217 -1.27 7.67 -3.33
C HIS A 217 -1.58 7.71 -4.83
N MET A 218 -2.27 6.69 -5.36
CA MET A 218 -2.73 6.71 -6.75
C MET A 218 -3.68 7.89 -6.99
N MET A 219 -4.65 8.13 -6.09
CA MET A 219 -5.54 9.30 -6.16
C MET A 219 -4.76 10.60 -6.04
N HIS A 220 -3.85 10.70 -5.07
CA HIS A 220 -3.03 11.89 -4.85
C HIS A 220 -2.18 12.25 -6.07
N LEU A 221 -1.57 11.27 -6.73
CA LEU A 221 -0.75 11.49 -7.92
C LEU A 221 -1.55 12.07 -9.10
N VAL A 222 -2.83 11.82 -9.18
CA VAL A 222 -3.72 12.36 -10.23
C VAL A 222 -4.56 13.55 -9.75
N GLY A 223 -4.23 14.11 -8.57
CA GLY A 223 -4.86 15.31 -8.05
C GLY A 223 -6.26 15.10 -7.45
N ILE A 224 -6.59 13.86 -7.09
CA ILE A 224 -7.86 13.51 -6.45
C ILE A 224 -7.65 13.38 -4.94
N ASP A 225 -8.48 14.10 -4.18
CA ASP A 225 -8.52 14.01 -2.73
C ASP A 225 -9.56 12.96 -2.32
N PRO A 226 -9.18 11.87 -1.64
CA PRO A 226 -10.15 10.92 -1.13
C PRO A 226 -10.98 11.57 -0.03
N LYS A 227 -12.29 11.27 0.00
CA LYS A 227 -13.23 11.79 0.99
C LYS A 227 -13.97 10.62 1.61
N ALA A 228 -13.22 9.73 2.24
CA ALA A 228 -13.69 8.47 2.79
C ALA A 228 -13.23 8.29 4.25
N PRO A 229 -13.68 9.17 5.19
CA PRO A 229 -13.24 9.14 6.60
C PRO A 229 -13.65 7.86 7.33
N GLU A 230 -14.55 7.08 6.78
CA GLU A 230 -14.94 5.76 7.29
C GLU A 230 -13.79 4.74 7.23
N PHE A 231 -12.75 4.99 6.42
CA PHE A 231 -11.57 4.14 6.28
C PHE A 231 -10.34 4.68 7.02
N GLY A 232 -10.52 5.66 7.89
CA GLY A 232 -9.47 6.20 8.77
C GLY A 232 -8.88 7.53 8.32
N THR A 233 -7.88 7.98 9.05
CA THR A 233 -7.30 9.32 8.96
C THR A 233 -6.73 9.62 7.57
N LEU A 234 -6.00 8.68 6.95
CA LEU A 234 -5.40 8.89 5.63
C LEU A 234 -6.47 9.16 4.56
N MET A 235 -7.56 8.39 4.58
CA MET A 235 -8.63 8.47 3.57
C MET A 235 -9.64 9.59 3.84
N ALA A 236 -9.58 10.25 4.99
CA ALA A 236 -10.43 11.40 5.30
C ALA A 236 -10.19 12.60 4.36
N GLY A 237 -9.03 12.63 3.72
CA GLY A 237 -8.61 13.68 2.81
C GLY A 237 -8.04 14.90 3.55
N SER A 238 -7.43 15.81 2.80
CA SER A 238 -6.96 17.08 3.35
C SER A 238 -8.15 17.96 3.66
N SER A 239 -8.37 18.28 4.93
CA SER A 239 -9.13 19.47 5.29
C SER A 239 -8.34 20.69 4.76
N ARG A 240 -8.72 21.24 3.60
CA ARG A 240 -8.27 22.56 3.22
C ARG A 240 -8.89 23.55 4.22
N GLY A 241 -8.15 23.87 5.25
CA GLY A 241 -8.55 24.86 6.21
C GLY A 241 -8.28 24.44 7.63
N ALA A 242 -7.03 24.56 8.04
CA ALA A 242 -6.56 25.06 9.32
C ALA A 242 -5.06 24.84 9.40
N HIS A 243 -4.26 25.78 8.91
CA HIS A 243 -2.99 26.07 9.55
C HIS A 243 -3.32 26.79 10.86
N PRO A 244 -3.21 26.16 12.01
CA PRO A 244 -3.17 26.87 13.28
C PRO A 244 -1.70 27.05 13.64
N TYR A 245 -0.98 27.90 12.92
CA TYR A 245 0.28 28.52 13.40
C TYR A 245 0.71 29.56 12.37
N THR A 246 0.02 30.67 12.37
CA THR A 246 0.60 31.97 12.10
C THR A 246 0.65 32.69 13.45
N VAL A 247 1.79 32.73 14.07
CA VAL A 247 2.39 33.89 14.74
C VAL A 247 3.90 33.73 14.61
#